data_fa800105c5b91871ff72a29a5d11ef44
#
_entry.id   fa800105c5b91871ff72a29a5d11ef44
#
_cell.length_a   1.000
_cell.length_b   1.000
_cell.length_c   1.000
_cell.angle_alpha   90.00
_cell.angle_beta   90.00
_cell.angle_gamma   90.00
#
_symmetry.space_group_name_H-M   'P 1'
#
loop_
_entity.id
_entity.type
_entity.pdbx_description
1 polymer ?
#
loop_
_entity_poly.entity_id
_entity_poly.type
_entity_poly.pdbx_seq_one_letter_code
_entity_poly.pdbx_strand_id
1 'polypeptide(L)'
;MTNDLLFIAVTLFLSSILDRRTVPYHRRTLNGLVLQNTVVTAVFSFFLLLSGNAPLSMVITIALHAALVAISNTKYKMLGEPLIFSDFLVLISVARHPRFYLTALSSLTCWLLSTVTPILIIFFIILNKRQAMPHIRGLFLLCVDLFVLFLLLKIPPFKNLALTPDLEEDSKSLGLLATLFLYWQRWWNSPDPLPLKADNIEKKDVSLGQKPEIILVIQCESFMDPAELPTLKNRPPLPTLKKAREHAWQSGKLHVNGFGAYTMRTEYGVLFGRDDTDLGFRQFDPFMTAKREITYALSARLQAYSYDTLFVHPHDMRFYNRDDIMPLAGFSRLIGLDYFSPPQKGQRYVDDVTLGQKLINFMDSCQKPTFIYTVTMENHGPWDADGEATPEGLLHSYVHHAENSDRMLGDLIDYFAKAKKSAILVFFGDHRPSIPTISVPCKDRHTPYVFLCFNEKGIIIRPNHHEEDMTPADLYRMIYQYSKAMPEGRSTTADQPQSTKEAFKAASDSVRAHL
;
A
#
# COMPACT_ATOMS: atom_id res chain seq x y z
N MET A 1 17.08 30.79 32.84
CA MET A 1 17.92 29.63 32.42
C MET A 1 17.82 28.43 33.37
N THR A 2 18.02 28.56 34.68
CA THR A 2 17.91 27.40 35.61
C THR A 2 16.55 26.69 35.54
N ASN A 3 15.45 27.45 35.47
CA ASN A 3 14.11 26.86 35.38
C ASN A 3 13.85 26.16 34.01
N ASP A 4 14.38 26.69 32.88
CA ASP A 4 14.18 26.06 31.58
C ASP A 4 14.90 24.70 31.51
N LEU A 5 16.11 24.61 32.10
CA LEU A 5 16.87 23.35 32.20
C LEU A 5 16.14 22.28 32.99
N LEU A 6 15.46 22.69 34.08
CA LEU A 6 14.65 21.77 34.88
C LEU A 6 13.50 21.20 34.04
N PHE A 7 12.77 22.04 33.30
CA PHE A 7 11.66 21.59 32.44
C PHE A 7 12.15 20.70 31.28
N ILE A 8 13.32 20.98 30.71
CA ILE A 8 13.95 20.10 29.70
C ILE A 8 14.26 18.74 30.34
N ALA A 9 14.90 18.71 31.50
CA ALA A 9 15.24 17.46 32.18
C ALA A 9 14.00 16.59 32.51
N VAL A 10 12.93 17.22 33.00
CA VAL A 10 11.65 16.54 33.24
C VAL A 10 11.03 16.06 31.93
N THR A 11 11.09 16.86 30.85
CA THR A 11 10.60 16.44 29.52
C THR A 11 11.34 15.21 29.03
N LEU A 12 12.66 15.19 29.10
CA LEU A 12 13.49 14.05 28.67
C LEU A 12 13.18 12.80 29.51
N PHE A 13 13.03 12.94 30.80
CA PHE A 13 12.69 11.82 31.69
C PHE A 13 11.33 11.22 31.34
N LEU A 14 10.29 12.05 31.23
CA LEU A 14 8.93 11.60 30.90
C LEU A 14 8.86 11.05 29.46
N SER A 15 9.53 11.68 28.49
CA SER A 15 9.64 11.18 27.12
C SER A 15 10.33 9.82 27.06
N SER A 16 11.34 9.58 27.89
CA SER A 16 12.01 8.28 27.98
C SER A 16 11.08 7.18 28.52
N ILE A 17 10.19 7.52 29.46
CA ILE A 17 9.16 6.60 29.96
C ILE A 17 8.14 6.28 28.84
N LEU A 18 7.68 7.29 28.09
CA LEU A 18 6.74 7.12 26.97
C LEU A 18 7.37 6.26 25.89
N ASP A 19 8.62 6.53 25.52
CA ASP A 19 9.31 5.76 24.48
C ASP A 19 9.45 4.27 24.82
N ARG A 20 9.56 3.93 26.12
CA ARG A 20 9.51 2.53 26.59
C ARG A 20 8.15 1.85 26.37
N ARG A 21 7.10 2.57 26.07
CA ARG A 21 5.77 2.04 25.73
C ARG A 21 5.54 1.87 24.24
N THR A 22 6.49 2.31 23.41
CA THR A 22 6.41 2.18 21.94
C THR A 22 6.67 0.73 21.53
N VAL A 23 5.85 0.21 20.65
CA VAL A 23 6.00 -1.13 20.04
C VAL A 23 6.55 -0.96 18.61
N PRO A 24 7.51 -1.79 18.17
CA PRO A 24 8.19 -2.86 18.92
C PRO A 24 9.19 -2.29 19.95
N TYR A 25 9.08 -2.76 21.19
CA TYR A 25 10.01 -2.35 22.25
C TYR A 25 11.23 -3.27 22.29
N HIS A 26 12.40 -2.66 22.40
CA HIS A 26 13.65 -3.38 22.66
C HIS A 26 14.64 -2.45 23.41
N ARG A 27 15.81 -2.99 23.74
CA ARG A 27 16.83 -2.21 24.43
C ARG A 27 17.41 -1.14 23.50
N ARG A 28 17.20 0.14 23.82
CA ARG A 28 17.72 1.28 23.07
C ARG A 28 19.25 1.29 23.08
N THR A 29 19.85 1.59 21.94
CA THR A 29 21.29 1.84 21.88
C THR A 29 21.62 3.21 22.46
N LEU A 30 22.86 3.41 22.90
CA LEU A 30 23.30 4.72 23.39
C LEU A 30 23.14 5.82 22.33
N ASN A 31 23.49 5.50 21.09
CA ASN A 31 23.34 6.42 19.96
C ASN A 31 21.84 6.75 19.70
N GLY A 32 20.97 5.76 19.79
CA GLY A 32 19.52 5.96 19.71
C GLY A 32 19.00 6.88 20.81
N LEU A 33 19.41 6.65 22.05
CA LEU A 33 19.03 7.52 23.18
C LEU A 33 19.52 8.97 23.01
N VAL A 34 20.75 9.17 22.58
CA VAL A 34 21.29 10.51 22.32
C VAL A 34 20.48 11.20 21.21
N LEU A 35 20.25 10.53 20.10
CA LEU A 35 19.47 11.09 19.00
C LEU A 35 18.03 11.38 19.40
N GLN A 36 17.37 10.43 20.07
CA GLN A 36 16.01 10.58 20.59
C GLN A 36 15.88 11.81 21.50
N ASN A 37 16.79 11.94 22.48
CA ASN A 37 16.79 13.04 23.41
C ASN A 37 17.04 14.39 22.70
N THR A 38 17.94 14.44 21.72
CA THR A 38 18.19 15.67 20.95
C THR A 38 16.97 16.07 20.12
N VAL A 39 16.25 15.09 19.53
CA VAL A 39 14.98 15.38 18.84
C VAL A 39 13.91 15.89 19.80
N VAL A 40 13.80 15.29 21.00
CA VAL A 40 12.85 15.75 22.03
C VAL A 40 13.14 17.16 22.48
N THR A 41 14.43 17.51 22.70
CA THR A 41 14.81 18.89 23.07
C THR A 41 14.51 19.87 21.95
N ALA A 42 14.74 19.50 20.69
CA ALA A 42 14.39 20.36 19.55
C ALA A 42 12.87 20.62 19.48
N VAL A 43 12.04 19.60 19.73
CA VAL A 43 10.57 19.76 19.80
C VAL A 43 10.16 20.67 20.96
N PHE A 44 10.77 20.48 22.14
CA PHE A 44 10.54 21.36 23.29
C PHE A 44 10.95 22.82 22.98
N SER A 45 12.12 23.04 22.39
CA SER A 45 12.65 24.36 22.02
C SER A 45 11.77 25.05 20.98
N PHE A 46 11.22 24.29 20.04
CA PHE A 46 10.24 24.79 19.07
C PHE A 46 8.97 25.28 19.77
N PHE A 47 8.42 24.52 20.71
CA PHE A 47 7.24 24.99 21.47
C PHE A 47 7.59 26.12 22.44
N LEU A 48 8.81 26.20 22.96
CA LEU A 48 9.26 27.33 23.76
C LEU A 48 9.39 28.59 22.89
N LEU A 49 9.87 28.48 21.66
CA LEU A 49 9.87 29.57 20.69
C LEU A 49 8.45 30.09 20.44
N LEU A 50 7.47 29.20 20.27
CA LEU A 50 6.09 29.59 19.97
C LEU A 50 5.35 30.16 21.18
N SER A 51 5.52 29.54 22.36
CA SER A 51 4.74 29.85 23.57
C SER A 51 5.40 30.86 24.50
N GLY A 52 6.72 30.97 24.46
CA GLY A 52 7.47 31.73 25.46
C GLY A 52 7.33 31.16 26.90
N ASN A 53 6.82 29.94 27.08
CA ASN A 53 6.46 29.38 28.37
C ASN A 53 6.99 27.94 28.50
N ALA A 54 8.02 27.74 29.33
CA ALA A 54 8.67 26.42 29.46
C ALA A 54 7.76 25.32 30.04
N PRO A 55 6.95 25.55 31.11
CA PRO A 55 5.95 24.57 31.55
C PRO A 55 4.98 24.14 30.46
N LEU A 56 4.46 25.10 29.68
CA LEU A 56 3.54 24.82 28.57
C LEU A 56 4.24 24.02 27.47
N SER A 57 5.46 24.40 27.10
CA SER A 57 6.28 23.69 26.12
C SER A 57 6.53 22.25 26.52
N MET A 58 6.82 22.00 27.80
CA MET A 58 6.94 20.65 28.36
C MET A 58 5.64 19.86 28.18
N VAL A 59 4.51 20.42 28.59
CA VAL A 59 3.21 19.73 28.49
C VAL A 59 2.88 19.39 27.04
N ILE A 60 3.05 20.34 26.10
CA ILE A 60 2.76 20.11 24.69
C ILE A 60 3.70 19.05 24.08
N THR A 61 5.00 19.10 24.41
CA THR A 61 5.98 18.12 23.90
C THR A 61 5.65 16.71 24.39
N ILE A 62 5.32 16.56 25.68
CA ILE A 62 4.93 15.26 26.25
C ILE A 62 3.61 14.77 25.66
N ALA A 63 2.62 15.64 25.53
CA ALA A 63 1.32 15.29 24.94
C ALA A 63 1.46 14.85 23.47
N LEU A 64 2.25 15.57 22.67
CA LEU A 64 2.57 15.20 21.30
C LEU A 64 3.28 13.83 21.25
N HIS A 65 4.30 13.63 22.06
CA HIS A 65 5.01 12.35 22.10
C HIS A 65 4.08 11.20 22.52
N ALA A 66 3.24 11.39 23.52
CA ALA A 66 2.25 10.40 23.95
C ALA A 66 1.24 10.07 22.84
N ALA A 67 0.76 11.07 22.11
CA ALA A 67 -0.13 10.89 20.97
C ALA A 67 0.56 10.08 19.84
N LEU A 68 1.82 10.43 19.50
CA LEU A 68 2.58 9.70 18.49
C LEU A 68 2.83 8.24 18.89
N VAL A 69 3.14 7.98 20.16
CA VAL A 69 3.28 6.61 20.69
C VAL A 69 1.97 5.83 20.58
N ALA A 70 0.85 6.44 20.96
CA ALA A 70 -0.46 5.80 20.87
C ALA A 70 -0.84 5.47 19.43
N ILE A 71 -0.64 6.42 18.49
CA ILE A 71 -0.89 6.22 17.05
C ILE A 71 0.04 5.12 16.51
N SER A 72 1.34 5.18 16.84
CA SER A 72 2.32 4.19 16.40
C SER A 72 1.97 2.78 16.88
N ASN A 73 1.57 2.63 18.14
CA ASN A 73 1.20 1.34 18.70
C ASN A 73 -0.09 0.79 18.07
N THR A 74 -1.06 1.66 17.81
CA THR A 74 -2.30 1.28 17.10
C THR A 74 -1.99 0.82 15.67
N LYS A 75 -1.19 1.60 14.94
CA LYS A 75 -0.74 1.25 13.59
C LYS A 75 0.02 -0.09 13.60
N TYR A 76 0.96 -0.26 14.53
CA TYR A 76 1.73 -1.52 14.63
C TYR A 76 0.82 -2.73 14.88
N LYS A 77 -0.18 -2.58 15.73
CA LYS A 77 -1.16 -3.65 15.99
C LYS A 77 -1.97 -4.02 14.76
N MET A 78 -2.31 -3.04 13.92
CA MET A 78 -3.15 -3.24 12.74
C MET A 78 -2.36 -3.65 11.50
N LEU A 79 -1.18 -3.06 11.27
CA LEU A 79 -0.42 -3.14 10.03
C LEU A 79 0.95 -3.81 10.18
N GLY A 80 1.39 -4.08 11.42
CA GLY A 80 2.72 -4.63 11.71
C GLY A 80 3.88 -3.67 11.48
N GLU A 81 3.59 -2.38 11.34
CA GLU A 81 4.60 -1.34 11.13
C GLU A 81 4.39 -0.17 12.10
N PRO A 82 5.45 0.33 12.77
CA PRO A 82 5.35 1.54 13.57
C PRO A 82 5.10 2.76 12.68
N LEU A 83 4.81 3.89 13.32
CA LEU A 83 4.63 5.16 12.64
C LEU A 83 5.91 5.58 11.91
N ILE A 84 5.78 6.05 10.68
CA ILE A 84 6.87 6.55 9.82
C ILE A 84 6.56 7.95 9.30
N PHE A 85 7.59 8.64 8.79
CA PHE A 85 7.44 10.03 8.32
C PHE A 85 6.41 10.19 7.18
N SER A 86 6.28 9.20 6.30
CA SER A 86 5.30 9.24 5.19
C SER A 86 3.85 9.18 5.67
N ASP A 87 3.58 8.65 6.86
CA ASP A 87 2.22 8.62 7.41
C ASP A 87 1.67 10.04 7.67
N PHE A 88 2.55 11.02 7.89
CA PHE A 88 2.11 12.42 8.05
C PHE A 88 1.50 13.01 6.77
N LEU A 89 1.82 12.46 5.60
CA LEU A 89 1.19 12.87 4.35
C LEU A 89 -0.28 12.42 4.28
N VAL A 90 -0.60 11.31 4.95
CA VAL A 90 -1.98 10.87 5.12
C VAL A 90 -2.81 11.93 5.85
N LEU A 91 -2.22 12.71 6.77
CA LEU A 91 -2.91 13.82 7.43
C LEU A 91 -3.38 14.89 6.43
N ILE A 92 -2.62 15.15 5.37
CA ILE A 92 -3.03 16.06 4.30
C ILE A 92 -4.21 15.44 3.53
N SER A 93 -4.16 14.15 3.28
CA SER A 93 -5.27 13.40 2.66
C SER A 93 -6.50 13.35 3.57
N VAL A 94 -6.33 13.22 4.89
CA VAL A 94 -7.41 13.33 5.88
C VAL A 94 -8.09 14.70 5.80
N ALA A 95 -7.34 15.78 5.67
CA ALA A 95 -7.89 17.12 5.52
C ALA A 95 -8.67 17.30 4.20
N ARG A 96 -8.28 16.62 3.13
CA ARG A 96 -8.97 16.62 1.83
C ARG A 96 -10.18 15.68 1.78
N HIS A 97 -10.10 14.54 2.48
CA HIS A 97 -11.13 13.48 2.49
C HIS A 97 -11.53 13.08 3.93
N PRO A 98 -12.05 14.02 4.76
CA PRO A 98 -12.27 13.77 6.18
C PRO A 98 -13.23 12.60 6.44
N ARG A 99 -14.27 12.44 5.62
CA ARG A 99 -15.25 11.36 5.80
C ARG A 99 -14.64 9.97 5.69
N PHE A 100 -13.66 9.77 4.82
CA PHE A 100 -13.01 8.48 4.62
C PHE A 100 -12.21 8.03 5.86
N TYR A 101 -11.49 8.96 6.49
CA TYR A 101 -10.63 8.65 7.64
C TYR A 101 -11.35 8.74 8.99
N LEU A 102 -12.29 9.68 9.13
CA LEU A 102 -13.00 9.87 10.41
C LEU A 102 -13.93 8.71 10.74
N THR A 103 -14.47 8.01 9.74
CA THR A 103 -15.27 6.80 9.96
C THR A 103 -14.49 5.63 10.55
N ALA A 104 -13.16 5.61 10.37
CA ALA A 104 -12.27 4.61 10.97
C ALA A 104 -11.91 4.91 12.44
N LEU A 105 -12.20 6.12 12.94
CA LEU A 105 -11.93 6.51 14.31
C LEU A 105 -13.10 6.14 15.22
N SER A 106 -12.77 5.62 16.42
CA SER A 106 -13.81 5.39 17.42
C SER A 106 -14.50 6.70 17.84
N SER A 107 -15.77 6.63 18.20
CA SER A 107 -16.53 7.79 18.69
C SER A 107 -15.84 8.49 19.86
N LEU A 108 -15.16 7.74 20.73
CA LEU A 108 -14.36 8.27 21.83
C LEU A 108 -13.17 9.08 21.32
N THR A 109 -12.47 8.59 20.30
CA THR A 109 -11.31 9.29 19.70
C THR A 109 -11.75 10.60 19.03
N CYS A 110 -12.85 10.57 18.29
CA CYS A 110 -13.44 11.78 17.69
C CYS A 110 -13.84 12.79 18.75
N TRP A 111 -14.48 12.35 19.85
CA TRP A 111 -14.86 13.20 20.99
C TRP A 111 -13.64 13.80 21.68
N LEU A 112 -12.61 13.01 21.97
CA LEU A 112 -11.34 13.49 22.55
C LEU A 112 -10.67 14.52 21.64
N LEU A 113 -10.54 14.27 20.35
CA LEU A 113 -9.93 15.21 19.40
C LEU A 113 -10.73 16.52 19.30
N SER A 114 -12.05 16.44 19.26
CA SER A 114 -12.92 17.62 19.13
C SER A 114 -12.99 18.46 20.39
N THR A 115 -12.78 17.90 21.58
CA THR A 115 -12.85 18.60 22.87
C THR A 115 -11.48 19.02 23.37
N VAL A 116 -10.49 18.11 23.36
CA VAL A 116 -9.14 18.37 23.90
C VAL A 116 -8.37 19.38 23.04
N THR A 117 -8.48 19.28 21.71
CA THR A 117 -7.75 20.19 20.81
C THR A 117 -8.15 21.67 20.99
N PRO A 118 -9.45 22.05 20.98
CA PRO A 118 -9.87 23.43 21.27
C PRO A 118 -9.45 23.90 22.65
N ILE A 119 -9.56 23.04 23.69
CA ILE A 119 -9.15 23.38 25.06
C ILE A 119 -7.65 23.69 25.10
N LEU A 120 -6.82 22.87 24.45
CA LEU A 120 -5.37 23.11 24.36
C LEU A 120 -5.06 24.41 23.60
N ILE A 121 -5.77 24.71 22.52
CA ILE A 121 -5.61 25.97 21.76
C ILE A 121 -5.98 27.17 22.62
N ILE A 122 -7.13 27.12 23.30
CA ILE A 122 -7.58 28.20 24.20
C ILE A 122 -6.58 28.39 25.34
N PHE A 123 -6.15 27.31 25.95
CA PHE A 123 -5.15 27.32 27.01
C PHE A 123 -3.81 27.91 26.52
N PHE A 124 -3.38 27.54 25.31
CA PHE A 124 -2.22 28.13 24.63
C PHE A 124 -2.37 29.64 24.42
N ILE A 125 -3.52 30.11 23.91
CA ILE A 125 -3.80 31.54 23.69
C ILE A 125 -3.80 32.32 25.02
N ILE A 126 -4.42 31.77 26.08
CA ILE A 126 -4.48 32.41 27.40
C ILE A 126 -3.10 32.56 28.02
N LEU A 127 -2.27 31.50 27.93
CA LEU A 127 -0.92 31.50 28.50
C LEU A 127 0.08 32.35 27.73
N ASN A 128 -0.18 32.60 26.45
CA ASN A 128 0.75 33.31 25.54
C ASN A 128 0.71 34.83 25.68
N LYS A 129 -0.09 35.41 26.59
CA LYS A 129 -0.25 36.88 26.73
C LYS A 129 0.93 37.59 27.41
N ARG A 130 2.08 36.96 27.67
CA ARG A 130 3.18 37.61 28.44
C ARG A 130 4.58 37.32 27.90
N GLN A 131 5.25 38.44 27.49
CA GLN A 131 6.71 38.71 27.36
C GLN A 131 7.49 38.10 26.18
N ALA A 132 8.22 38.99 25.43
CA ALA A 132 9.04 38.66 24.27
C ALA A 132 10.34 37.86 24.58
N MET A 133 10.94 38.04 25.76
CA MET A 133 12.24 37.46 26.12
C MET A 133 12.31 35.92 26.12
N PRO A 134 11.26 35.17 26.51
CA PRO A 134 11.29 33.70 26.43
C PRO A 134 11.30 33.15 25.00
N HIS A 135 10.69 33.82 24.04
CA HIS A 135 10.67 33.41 22.64
C HIS A 135 12.07 33.42 22.01
N ILE A 136 12.89 34.46 22.33
CA ILE A 136 14.28 34.54 21.87
C ILE A 136 15.12 33.40 22.43
N ARG A 137 14.89 33.01 23.69
CA ARG A 137 15.56 31.84 24.29
C ARG A 137 15.15 30.53 23.58
N GLY A 138 13.86 30.38 23.26
CA GLY A 138 13.35 29.26 22.48
C GLY A 138 14.01 29.17 21.10
N LEU A 139 14.15 30.32 20.41
CA LEU A 139 14.86 30.38 19.13
C LEU A 139 16.33 29.97 19.27
N PHE A 140 17.01 30.51 20.28
CA PHE A 140 18.43 30.19 20.53
C PHE A 140 18.61 28.68 20.79
N LEU A 141 17.82 28.09 21.70
CA LEU A 141 17.88 26.67 22.01
C LEU A 141 17.56 25.81 20.78
N LEU A 142 16.55 26.17 20.01
CA LEU A 142 16.21 25.47 18.77
C LEU A 142 17.36 25.50 17.76
N CYS A 143 18.00 26.66 17.58
CA CYS A 143 19.19 26.76 16.72
C CYS A 143 20.34 25.87 17.20
N VAL A 144 20.56 25.80 18.53
CA VAL A 144 21.58 24.93 19.13
C VAL A 144 21.20 23.46 18.89
N ASP A 145 19.96 23.05 19.15
CA ASP A 145 19.51 21.67 18.97
C ASP A 145 19.63 21.23 17.50
N LEU A 146 19.21 22.08 16.57
CA LEU A 146 19.36 21.79 15.12
C LEU A 146 20.83 21.70 14.70
N PHE A 147 21.68 22.54 15.24
CA PHE A 147 23.11 22.51 15.00
C PHE A 147 23.73 21.22 15.57
N VAL A 148 23.36 20.83 16.79
CA VAL A 148 23.78 19.56 17.40
C VAL A 148 23.32 18.39 16.56
N LEU A 149 22.05 18.32 16.11
CA LEU A 149 21.56 17.30 15.20
C LEU A 149 22.38 17.25 13.90
N PHE A 150 22.66 18.38 13.31
CA PHE A 150 23.51 18.46 12.13
C PHE A 150 24.90 17.89 12.36
N LEU A 151 25.55 18.24 13.48
CA LEU A 151 26.88 17.72 13.84
C LEU A 151 26.82 16.22 14.11
N LEU A 152 25.87 15.75 14.89
CA LEU A 152 25.68 14.31 15.18
C LEU A 152 25.62 13.50 13.90
N LEU A 153 24.85 13.93 12.90
CA LEU A 153 24.73 13.23 11.62
C LEU A 153 26.02 13.21 10.78
N LYS A 154 27.06 13.99 11.14
CA LYS A 154 28.35 13.99 10.46
C LYS A 154 29.38 13.04 11.10
N ILE A 155 29.22 12.70 12.37
CA ILE A 155 30.18 11.82 13.08
C ILE A 155 29.83 10.33 12.91
N PRO A 156 30.85 9.45 12.81
CA PRO A 156 30.67 8.05 12.40
C PRO A 156 29.60 7.26 13.12
N PRO A 157 29.43 7.27 14.45
CA PRO A 157 28.40 6.46 15.09
C PRO A 157 26.99 6.77 14.58
N PHE A 158 26.66 8.06 14.39
CA PHE A 158 25.34 8.51 13.96
C PHE A 158 25.18 8.54 12.45
N LYS A 159 26.28 8.87 11.73
CA LYS A 159 26.30 8.84 10.26
C LYS A 159 25.92 7.46 9.72
N ASN A 160 26.28 6.41 10.42
CA ASN A 160 26.09 5.03 9.98
C ASN A 160 24.77 4.40 10.50
N LEU A 161 23.94 5.13 11.26
CA LEU A 161 22.63 4.66 11.69
C LEU A 161 21.66 4.61 10.51
N ALA A 162 20.89 3.53 10.42
CA ALA A 162 19.87 3.32 9.40
C ALA A 162 20.35 3.77 8.00
N LEU A 163 21.38 3.13 7.47
CA LEU A 163 21.84 3.37 6.09
C LEU A 163 20.92 2.71 5.06
N THR A 164 20.39 1.56 5.41
CA THR A 164 19.33 0.84 4.72
C THR A 164 18.14 0.75 5.67
N PRO A 165 16.91 0.89 5.19
CA PRO A 165 15.75 0.86 6.06
C PRO A 165 15.47 -0.56 6.56
N ASP A 166 15.54 -0.76 7.87
CA ASP A 166 15.00 -1.90 8.60
C ASP A 166 14.09 -1.33 9.70
N LEU A 167 12.83 -1.11 9.35
CA LEU A 167 11.92 -0.35 10.19
C LEU A 167 11.70 -1.02 11.56
N GLU A 168 11.70 -2.34 11.62
CA GLU A 168 11.50 -3.07 12.86
C GLU A 168 12.71 -2.93 13.78
N GLU A 169 13.91 -3.19 13.27
CA GLU A 169 15.14 -3.15 14.06
C GLU A 169 15.56 -1.71 14.40
N ASP A 170 15.42 -0.78 13.45
CA ASP A 170 15.71 0.63 13.67
C ASP A 170 14.78 1.22 14.75
N SER A 171 13.50 0.91 14.72
CA SER A 171 12.56 1.36 15.76
C SER A 171 12.89 0.78 17.13
N LYS A 172 13.33 -0.48 17.21
CA LYS A 172 13.79 -1.12 18.46
C LYS A 172 15.02 -0.45 19.03
N SER A 173 15.98 -0.10 18.19
CA SER A 173 17.30 0.40 18.60
C SER A 173 17.34 1.92 18.83
N LEU A 174 16.59 2.70 18.05
CA LEU A 174 16.65 4.16 18.06
C LEU A 174 15.53 4.83 18.87
N GLY A 175 14.34 4.26 18.90
CA GLY A 175 13.13 4.88 19.44
C GLY A 175 12.29 5.60 18.37
N LEU A 176 11.05 5.94 18.73
CA LEU A 176 10.06 6.43 17.78
C LEU A 176 10.48 7.74 17.11
N LEU A 177 10.76 8.78 17.91
CA LEU A 177 11.04 10.11 17.36
C LEU A 177 12.38 10.15 16.62
N ALA A 178 13.39 9.40 17.10
CA ALA A 178 14.66 9.29 16.41
C ALA A 178 14.52 8.56 15.07
N THR A 179 13.71 7.49 15.01
CA THR A 179 13.43 6.78 13.75
C THR A 179 12.68 7.67 12.77
N LEU A 180 11.61 8.37 13.21
CA LEU A 180 10.85 9.31 12.38
C LEU A 180 11.77 10.38 11.76
N PHE A 181 12.60 11.02 12.60
CA PHE A 181 13.54 12.05 12.16
C PHE A 181 14.58 11.50 11.18
N LEU A 182 15.23 10.38 11.54
CA LEU A 182 16.31 9.81 10.74
C LEU A 182 15.81 9.27 9.41
N TYR A 183 14.64 8.61 9.38
CA TYR A 183 14.03 8.11 8.15
C TYR A 183 13.62 9.24 7.20
N TRP A 184 13.02 10.33 7.74
CA TRP A 184 12.76 11.52 6.94
C TRP A 184 14.05 12.13 6.38
N GLN A 185 15.10 12.26 7.18
CA GLN A 185 16.41 12.81 6.78
C GLN A 185 17.09 11.91 5.72
N ARG A 186 17.02 10.58 5.86
CA ARG A 186 17.55 9.62 4.88
C ARG A 186 16.77 9.69 3.58
N TRP A 187 15.44 9.72 3.65
CA TRP A 187 14.58 9.88 2.49
C TRP A 187 14.89 11.18 1.73
N TRP A 188 15.01 12.29 2.44
CA TRP A 188 15.32 13.60 1.83
C TRP A 188 16.65 13.60 1.08
N ASN A 189 17.65 12.90 1.60
CA ASN A 189 18.99 12.79 1.00
C ASN A 189 19.17 11.53 0.12
N SER A 190 18.11 10.75 -0.11
CA SER A 190 18.21 9.57 -0.97
C SER A 190 18.51 9.98 -2.41
N PRO A 191 19.50 9.36 -3.06
CA PRO A 191 19.73 9.55 -4.50
C PRO A 191 18.52 9.05 -5.29
N ASP A 192 18.41 9.48 -6.54
CA ASP A 192 17.43 8.89 -7.45
C ASP A 192 17.74 7.39 -7.64
N PRO A 193 16.71 6.54 -7.75
CA PRO A 193 16.94 5.13 -8.02
C PRO A 193 17.77 4.94 -9.29
N LEU A 194 18.65 3.95 -9.26
CA LEU A 194 19.44 3.60 -10.44
C LEU A 194 18.50 3.21 -11.60
N PRO A 195 18.91 3.42 -12.86
CA PRO A 195 18.16 2.92 -14.00
C PRO A 195 17.79 1.46 -13.85
N LEU A 196 16.57 1.08 -14.25
CA LEU A 196 16.17 -0.32 -14.22
C LEU A 196 17.14 -1.15 -15.06
N LYS A 197 17.63 -2.26 -14.51
CA LYS A 197 18.41 -3.25 -15.25
C LYS A 197 17.58 -3.97 -16.32
N ALA A 198 16.44 -3.40 -16.70
CA ALA A 198 15.51 -3.94 -17.68
C ALA A 198 16.14 -4.14 -19.08
N ASP A 199 17.24 -3.45 -19.36
CA ASP A 199 17.99 -3.64 -20.61
C ASP A 199 18.61 -5.04 -20.74
N ASN A 200 18.72 -5.80 -19.64
CA ASN A 200 19.12 -7.22 -19.67
C ASN A 200 17.94 -8.18 -19.98
N ILE A 201 16.69 -7.71 -19.93
CA ILE A 201 15.51 -8.51 -20.33
C ILE A 201 15.42 -8.61 -21.86
N GLU A 202 16.05 -7.69 -22.59
CA GLU A 202 16.04 -7.67 -24.07
C GLU A 202 16.81 -8.84 -24.71
N LYS A 203 17.61 -9.58 -23.95
CA LYS A 203 18.54 -10.60 -24.48
C LYS A 203 18.12 -12.06 -24.32
N LYS A 204 16.96 -12.36 -23.71
CA LYS A 204 16.40 -13.70 -23.88
C LYS A 204 15.62 -13.69 -25.18
N ASP A 205 16.11 -14.42 -26.19
CA ASP A 205 15.38 -14.73 -27.42
C ASP A 205 14.01 -15.30 -27.07
N VAL A 206 13.02 -14.39 -26.92
CA VAL A 206 11.62 -14.79 -26.89
C VAL A 206 11.31 -15.15 -28.32
N SER A 207 11.08 -16.43 -28.58
CA SER A 207 10.62 -16.93 -29.89
C SER A 207 9.51 -15.99 -30.40
N LEU A 208 9.45 -15.79 -31.72
CA LEU A 208 8.58 -14.85 -32.44
C LEU A 208 7.08 -15.20 -32.27
N GLY A 209 6.59 -15.21 -31.03
CA GLY A 209 5.17 -15.34 -30.73
C GLY A 209 4.39 -14.07 -31.10
N GLN A 210 3.09 -14.21 -31.27
CA GLN A 210 2.20 -13.11 -31.60
C GLN A 210 2.06 -12.14 -30.42
N LYS A 211 2.06 -10.83 -30.69
CA LYS A 211 1.79 -9.79 -29.69
C LYS A 211 0.35 -9.91 -29.18
N PRO A 212 0.11 -9.89 -27.83
CA PRO A 212 -1.26 -9.94 -27.32
C PRO A 212 -2.08 -8.70 -27.72
N GLU A 213 -3.34 -8.93 -28.08
CA GLU A 213 -4.28 -7.86 -28.37
C GLU A 213 -4.76 -7.15 -27.10
N ILE A 214 -4.91 -7.90 -26.01
CA ILE A 214 -5.34 -7.37 -24.72
C ILE A 214 -4.36 -7.81 -23.63
N ILE A 215 -3.92 -6.87 -22.82
CA ILE A 215 -3.22 -7.12 -21.55
C ILE A 215 -4.10 -6.53 -20.45
N LEU A 216 -4.74 -7.38 -19.67
CA LEU A 216 -5.55 -6.99 -18.52
C LEU A 216 -4.84 -7.38 -17.23
N VAL A 217 -4.50 -6.38 -16.43
CA VAL A 217 -3.89 -6.54 -15.11
C VAL A 217 -4.87 -6.09 -14.05
N ILE A 218 -5.20 -6.98 -13.13
CA ILE A 218 -6.13 -6.73 -12.03
C ILE A 218 -5.37 -6.83 -10.72
N GLN A 219 -5.21 -5.68 -10.08
CA GLN A 219 -4.79 -5.55 -8.69
C GLN A 219 -6.05 -5.59 -7.83
N CYS A 220 -6.27 -6.71 -7.16
CA CYS A 220 -7.43 -6.93 -6.32
C CYS A 220 -7.13 -6.46 -4.90
N GLU A 221 -7.91 -5.49 -4.44
CA GLU A 221 -7.79 -4.85 -3.12
C GLU A 221 -7.95 -5.88 -2.00
N SER A 222 -7.02 -5.87 -1.02
CA SER A 222 -7.04 -6.70 0.20
C SER A 222 -7.28 -8.20 -0.06
N PHE A 223 -6.89 -8.73 -1.21
CA PHE A 223 -7.29 -10.07 -1.67
C PHE A 223 -6.32 -11.17 -1.23
N MET A 224 -6.87 -12.17 -0.58
CA MET A 224 -6.25 -13.47 -0.33
C MET A 224 -7.30 -14.57 -0.44
N ASP A 225 -6.88 -15.83 -0.61
CA ASP A 225 -7.82 -16.94 -0.49
C ASP A 225 -8.26 -17.09 0.98
N PRO A 226 -9.57 -16.93 1.31
CA PRO A 226 -10.05 -17.07 2.68
C PRO A 226 -9.70 -18.43 3.32
N ALA A 227 -9.50 -19.48 2.54
CA ALA A 227 -9.07 -20.79 3.03
C ALA A 227 -7.66 -20.76 3.68
N GLU A 228 -6.85 -19.74 3.40
CA GLU A 228 -5.54 -19.55 4.06
C GLU A 228 -5.65 -18.95 5.47
N LEU A 229 -6.84 -18.44 5.87
CA LEU A 229 -7.06 -17.95 7.23
C LEU A 229 -7.13 -19.12 8.22
N PRO A 230 -6.41 -19.06 9.36
CA PRO A 230 -6.42 -20.15 10.34
C PRO A 230 -7.81 -20.52 10.86
N THR A 231 -8.72 -19.54 10.93
CA THR A 231 -10.12 -19.72 11.36
C THR A 231 -10.97 -20.43 10.29
N LEU A 232 -10.56 -20.40 9.03
CA LEU A 232 -11.27 -20.95 7.88
C LEU A 232 -10.51 -22.09 7.18
N LYS A 233 -9.51 -22.70 7.82
CA LYS A 233 -8.66 -23.76 7.24
C LYS A 233 -9.42 -24.97 6.66
N ASN A 234 -10.65 -25.20 7.09
CA ASN A 234 -11.50 -26.28 6.58
C ASN A 234 -12.42 -25.83 5.44
N ARG A 235 -12.40 -24.53 5.08
CA ARG A 235 -13.14 -24.01 3.94
C ARG A 235 -12.44 -24.46 2.65
N PRO A 236 -13.18 -24.87 1.62
CA PRO A 236 -12.57 -25.08 0.31
C PRO A 236 -12.01 -23.75 -0.23
N PRO A 237 -10.90 -23.79 -0.96
CA PRO A 237 -10.35 -22.60 -1.61
C PRO A 237 -11.34 -22.02 -2.62
N LEU A 238 -11.16 -20.76 -2.97
CA LEU A 238 -11.97 -20.07 -3.98
C LEU A 238 -11.92 -20.86 -5.30
N PRO A 239 -13.08 -21.24 -5.84
CA PRO A 239 -13.14 -22.26 -6.90
C PRO A 239 -12.54 -21.77 -8.21
N THR A 240 -12.73 -20.49 -8.57
CA THR A 240 -12.16 -19.94 -9.81
C THR A 240 -10.66 -19.73 -9.68
N LEU A 241 -10.20 -19.18 -8.57
CA LEU A 241 -8.77 -18.99 -8.30
C LEU A 241 -8.03 -20.35 -8.33
N LYS A 242 -8.60 -21.39 -7.70
CA LYS A 242 -8.02 -22.74 -7.75
C LYS A 242 -7.85 -23.22 -9.19
N LYS A 243 -8.91 -23.14 -10.00
CA LYS A 243 -8.85 -23.57 -11.40
C LYS A 243 -7.93 -22.69 -12.25
N ALA A 244 -7.93 -21.39 -12.00
CA ALA A 244 -7.01 -20.48 -12.67
C ALA A 244 -5.55 -20.86 -12.40
N ARG A 245 -5.19 -21.21 -11.16
CA ARG A 245 -3.84 -21.71 -10.81
C ARG A 245 -3.48 -22.99 -11.57
N GLU A 246 -4.41 -23.94 -11.67
CA GLU A 246 -4.19 -25.21 -12.38
C GLU A 246 -3.95 -25.02 -13.90
N HIS A 247 -4.42 -23.90 -14.46
CA HIS A 247 -4.38 -23.65 -15.90
C HIS A 247 -3.47 -22.47 -16.27
N ALA A 248 -2.94 -21.75 -15.29
CA ALA A 248 -2.11 -20.58 -15.50
C ALA A 248 -0.82 -20.92 -16.29
N TRP A 249 -0.34 -19.93 -17.06
CA TRP A 249 1.03 -19.93 -17.55
C TRP A 249 2.00 -19.95 -16.38
N GLN A 250 1.71 -19.14 -15.36
CA GLN A 250 2.43 -19.12 -14.10
C GLN A 250 1.51 -18.68 -12.97
N SER A 251 1.68 -19.26 -11.79
CA SER A 251 0.97 -18.89 -10.57
C SER A 251 1.87 -19.10 -9.36
N GLY A 252 1.47 -18.61 -8.21
CA GLY A 252 2.21 -18.76 -6.96
C GLY A 252 1.83 -17.69 -5.94
N LYS A 253 2.77 -17.40 -5.05
CA LYS A 253 2.68 -16.35 -4.06
C LYS A 253 3.34 -15.08 -4.57
N LEU A 254 2.64 -13.96 -4.46
CA LEU A 254 3.22 -12.64 -4.67
C LEU A 254 3.67 -12.12 -3.29
N HIS A 255 4.98 -11.99 -3.10
CA HIS A 255 5.55 -11.44 -1.87
C HIS A 255 5.38 -9.93 -1.84
N VAL A 256 4.40 -9.48 -1.07
CA VAL A 256 4.06 -8.07 -0.90
C VAL A 256 4.54 -7.54 0.45
N ASN A 257 4.89 -6.26 0.52
CA ASN A 257 5.43 -5.66 1.74
C ASN A 257 4.35 -5.01 2.62
N GLY A 258 3.16 -4.75 2.06
CA GLY A 258 2.01 -4.25 2.79
C GLY A 258 1.28 -5.35 3.56
N PHE A 259 0.60 -4.96 4.66
CA PHE A 259 -0.39 -5.75 5.36
C PHE A 259 -1.53 -4.84 5.78
N GLY A 260 -2.75 -5.13 5.37
CA GLY A 260 -3.94 -4.37 5.70
C GLY A 260 -4.00 -2.94 5.17
N ALA A 261 -2.97 -2.51 4.44
CA ALA A 261 -2.85 -1.21 3.78
C ALA A 261 -1.63 -1.18 2.85
N TYR A 262 -1.38 -0.03 2.24
CA TYR A 262 -0.23 0.26 1.38
C TYR A 262 -0.34 -0.35 -0.02
N THR A 263 -1.56 -0.37 -0.55
CA THR A 263 -1.89 -0.68 -1.95
C THR A 263 -0.86 -0.10 -2.93
N MET A 264 -0.44 1.16 -2.71
CA MET A 264 0.50 1.87 -3.57
C MET A 264 1.91 1.25 -3.62
N ARG A 265 2.34 0.48 -2.61
CA ARG A 265 3.66 -0.18 -2.65
C ARG A 265 3.67 -1.31 -3.67
N THR A 266 2.65 -2.17 -3.62
CA THR A 266 2.48 -3.26 -4.58
C THR A 266 2.20 -2.71 -5.98
N GLU A 267 1.32 -1.70 -6.09
CA GLU A 267 1.02 -1.00 -7.35
C GLU A 267 2.28 -0.43 -8.00
N TYR A 268 3.16 0.21 -7.19
CA TYR A 268 4.40 0.77 -7.69
C TYR A 268 5.36 -0.33 -8.19
N GLY A 269 5.49 -1.42 -7.46
CA GLY A 269 6.30 -2.57 -7.88
C GLY A 269 5.86 -3.11 -9.24
N VAL A 270 4.54 -3.32 -9.43
CA VAL A 270 3.99 -3.85 -10.69
C VAL A 270 3.98 -2.81 -11.81
N LEU A 271 3.83 -1.52 -11.53
CA LEU A 271 3.79 -0.49 -12.57
C LEU A 271 5.16 0.06 -12.95
N PHE A 272 6.09 0.17 -11.99
CA PHE A 272 7.40 0.80 -12.21
C PHE A 272 8.58 -0.19 -12.16
N GLY A 273 8.31 -1.46 -11.80
CA GLY A 273 9.32 -2.53 -11.81
C GLY A 273 10.40 -2.38 -10.74
N ARG A 274 10.06 -1.76 -9.60
CA ARG A 274 10.99 -1.53 -8.50
C ARG A 274 10.72 -2.47 -7.34
N ASP A 275 11.76 -3.13 -6.89
CA ASP A 275 11.78 -3.81 -5.60
C ASP A 275 12.04 -2.79 -4.46
N ASP A 276 11.57 -3.07 -3.25
CA ASP A 276 11.77 -2.19 -2.10
C ASP A 276 13.25 -1.93 -1.80
N THR A 277 14.10 -2.92 -2.04
CA THR A 277 15.55 -2.78 -1.90
C THR A 277 16.15 -1.75 -2.84
N ASP A 278 15.59 -1.59 -4.04
CA ASP A 278 16.01 -0.58 -5.02
C ASP A 278 15.56 0.83 -4.60
N LEU A 279 14.42 0.92 -3.92
CA LEU A 279 13.82 2.17 -3.48
C LEU A 279 14.45 2.73 -2.20
N GLY A 280 15.06 1.87 -1.36
CA GLY A 280 15.58 2.27 -0.07
C GLY A 280 14.49 2.97 0.77
N PHE A 281 14.76 4.17 1.31
CA PHE A 281 13.78 4.90 2.10
C PHE A 281 12.55 5.40 1.33
N ARG A 282 12.56 5.36 0.00
CA ARG A 282 11.40 5.70 -0.84
C ARG A 282 10.34 4.60 -0.86
N GLN A 283 10.66 3.37 -0.43
CA GLN A 283 9.72 2.25 -0.38
C GLN A 283 8.46 2.52 0.44
N PHE A 284 8.55 3.41 1.43
CA PHE A 284 7.42 3.68 2.34
C PHE A 284 6.27 4.46 1.70
N ASP A 285 6.58 5.34 0.75
CA ASP A 285 5.63 5.98 -0.16
C ASP A 285 6.32 6.30 -1.49
N PRO A 286 6.39 5.33 -2.41
CA PRO A 286 7.13 5.50 -3.65
C PRO A 286 6.46 6.51 -4.60
N PHE A 287 5.15 6.74 -4.50
CA PHE A 287 4.46 7.71 -5.34
C PHE A 287 4.88 9.16 -5.08
N MET A 288 5.45 9.49 -3.90
CA MET A 288 6.03 10.81 -3.66
C MET A 288 7.13 11.20 -4.66
N THR A 289 7.82 10.23 -5.21
CA THR A 289 8.93 10.44 -6.14
C THR A 289 8.69 9.85 -7.54
N ALA A 290 7.51 9.31 -7.80
CA ALA A 290 7.15 8.62 -9.04
C ALA A 290 7.41 9.46 -10.31
N LYS A 291 7.23 10.77 -10.24
CA LYS A 291 7.49 11.69 -11.37
C LYS A 291 8.93 11.63 -11.91
N ARG A 292 9.88 11.13 -11.13
CA ARG A 292 11.28 10.95 -11.55
C ARG A 292 11.52 9.66 -12.32
N GLU A 293 10.55 8.74 -12.29
CA GLU A 293 10.67 7.39 -12.84
C GLU A 293 9.59 7.06 -13.90
N ILE A 294 8.83 8.04 -14.36
CA ILE A 294 7.72 7.84 -15.31
C ILE A 294 8.11 7.09 -16.59
N THR A 295 9.35 7.25 -17.06
CA THR A 295 9.85 6.54 -18.25
C THR A 295 10.01 5.03 -18.05
N TYR A 296 10.05 4.58 -16.81
CA TYR A 296 10.10 3.15 -16.46
C TYR A 296 8.71 2.56 -16.26
N ALA A 297 7.67 3.38 -16.20
CA ALA A 297 6.32 2.89 -16.04
C ALA A 297 5.94 1.93 -17.15
N LEU A 298 5.30 0.81 -16.79
CA LEU A 298 4.88 -0.23 -17.72
C LEU A 298 3.98 0.35 -18.82
N SER A 299 3.05 1.25 -18.47
CA SER A 299 2.18 1.95 -19.39
C SER A 299 2.95 2.80 -20.42
N ALA A 300 3.95 3.59 -19.98
CA ALA A 300 4.79 4.38 -20.87
C ALA A 300 5.58 3.47 -21.84
N ARG A 301 6.12 2.36 -21.34
CA ARG A 301 6.83 1.38 -22.19
C ARG A 301 5.91 0.70 -23.18
N LEU A 302 4.70 0.31 -22.77
CA LEU A 302 3.73 -0.33 -23.65
C LEU A 302 3.18 0.64 -24.68
N GLN A 303 3.01 1.91 -24.34
CA GLN A 303 2.66 2.97 -25.31
C GLN A 303 3.71 3.06 -26.44
N ALA A 304 5.00 2.93 -26.11
CA ALA A 304 6.06 2.89 -27.12
C ALA A 304 5.94 1.67 -28.07
N TYR A 305 5.26 0.60 -27.63
CA TYR A 305 4.91 -0.56 -28.46
C TYR A 305 3.50 -0.46 -29.08
N SER A 306 2.94 0.74 -29.16
CA SER A 306 1.63 1.03 -29.77
C SER A 306 0.43 0.35 -29.09
N TYR A 307 0.48 0.20 -27.77
CA TYR A 307 -0.70 -0.12 -26.98
C TYR A 307 -1.46 1.15 -26.61
N ASP A 308 -2.78 1.10 -26.71
CA ASP A 308 -3.63 2.02 -25.95
C ASP A 308 -3.58 1.64 -24.46
N THR A 309 -3.62 2.62 -23.57
CA THR A 309 -3.36 2.38 -22.14
C THR A 309 -4.46 2.98 -21.28
N LEU A 310 -5.14 2.13 -20.49
CA LEU A 310 -6.24 2.51 -19.61
C LEU A 310 -5.89 2.21 -18.16
N PHE A 311 -6.10 3.17 -17.28
CA PHE A 311 -6.10 2.95 -15.83
C PHE A 311 -7.54 3.00 -15.32
N VAL A 312 -8.01 1.93 -14.67
CA VAL A 312 -9.39 1.79 -14.20
C VAL A 312 -9.40 1.63 -12.68
N HIS A 313 -10.09 2.53 -11.99
CA HIS A 313 -10.24 2.45 -10.54
C HIS A 313 -11.60 3.04 -10.14
N PRO A 314 -12.54 2.23 -9.63
CA PRO A 314 -13.90 2.69 -9.30
C PRO A 314 -13.94 3.51 -8.00
N HIS A 315 -13.00 4.43 -7.84
CA HIS A 315 -12.86 5.33 -6.69
C HIS A 315 -12.26 6.68 -7.11
N ASP A 316 -12.02 7.55 -6.13
CA ASP A 316 -11.42 8.87 -6.32
C ASP A 316 -9.95 8.77 -6.75
N MET A 317 -9.63 9.21 -7.96
CA MET A 317 -8.28 9.17 -8.53
C MET A 317 -7.27 10.08 -7.80
N ARG A 318 -7.74 11.05 -7.01
CA ARG A 318 -6.84 11.90 -6.19
C ARG A 318 -6.18 11.11 -5.06
N PHE A 319 -6.70 9.92 -4.75
CA PHE A 319 -6.06 9.01 -3.80
C PHE A 319 -4.71 8.54 -4.36
N TYR A 320 -3.65 8.68 -3.59
CA TYR A 320 -2.26 8.48 -4.02
C TYR A 320 -1.81 9.36 -5.20
N ASN A 321 -2.51 10.49 -5.46
CA ASN A 321 -2.25 11.41 -6.59
C ASN A 321 -2.25 10.69 -7.95
N ARG A 322 -3.11 9.68 -8.13
CA ARG A 322 -3.21 8.92 -9.39
C ARG A 322 -3.66 9.79 -10.56
N ASP A 323 -4.53 10.78 -10.29
CA ASP A 323 -4.97 11.78 -11.29
C ASP A 323 -3.81 12.59 -11.89
N ASP A 324 -2.74 12.78 -11.16
CA ASP A 324 -1.53 13.51 -11.59
C ASP A 324 -0.42 12.57 -12.10
N ILE A 325 -0.24 11.42 -11.46
CA ILE A 325 0.87 10.50 -11.75
C ILE A 325 0.55 9.58 -12.93
N MET A 326 -0.65 9.01 -13.02
CA MET A 326 -0.97 8.00 -14.04
C MET A 326 -0.95 8.55 -15.48
N PRO A 327 -1.44 9.77 -15.78
CA PRO A 327 -1.26 10.36 -17.11
C PRO A 327 0.20 10.56 -17.48
N LEU A 328 1.02 11.04 -16.53
CA LEU A 328 2.46 11.21 -16.75
C LEU A 328 3.16 9.86 -16.97
N ALA A 329 2.74 8.83 -16.28
CA ALA A 329 3.24 7.46 -16.41
C ALA A 329 2.78 6.77 -17.72
N GLY A 330 2.05 7.47 -18.59
CA GLY A 330 1.70 6.98 -19.92
C GLY A 330 0.34 6.30 -20.02
N PHE A 331 -0.57 6.49 -19.07
CA PHE A 331 -1.96 6.09 -19.24
C PHE A 331 -2.72 7.14 -20.05
N SER A 332 -3.21 6.75 -21.23
CA SER A 332 -3.92 7.66 -22.14
C SER A 332 -5.34 7.99 -21.65
N ARG A 333 -5.93 7.11 -20.83
CA ARG A 333 -7.27 7.29 -20.28
C ARG A 333 -7.33 6.82 -18.83
N LEU A 334 -7.98 7.62 -17.98
CA LEU A 334 -8.32 7.29 -16.61
C LEU A 334 -9.83 7.10 -16.50
N ILE A 335 -10.25 5.97 -15.94
CA ILE A 335 -11.65 5.59 -15.73
C ILE A 335 -11.88 5.55 -14.21
N GLY A 336 -12.36 6.64 -13.66
CA GLY A 336 -12.66 6.82 -12.24
C GLY A 336 -14.10 6.47 -11.87
N LEU A 337 -14.48 6.80 -10.64
CA LEU A 337 -15.80 6.53 -10.08
C LEU A 337 -16.96 7.05 -10.96
N ASP A 338 -16.77 8.18 -11.64
CA ASP A 338 -17.80 8.81 -12.48
C ASP A 338 -18.25 7.94 -13.67
N TYR A 339 -17.48 6.91 -14.01
CA TYR A 339 -17.83 5.95 -15.06
C TYR A 339 -18.67 4.77 -14.57
N PHE A 340 -18.94 4.69 -13.28
CA PHE A 340 -19.70 3.63 -12.64
C PHE A 340 -21.01 4.17 -12.07
N SER A 341 -22.03 3.32 -12.03
CA SER A 341 -23.24 3.62 -11.28
C SER A 341 -22.92 3.70 -9.79
N PRO A 342 -23.60 4.56 -9.02
CA PRO A 342 -23.43 4.59 -7.57
C PRO A 342 -23.59 3.19 -6.97
N PRO A 343 -22.84 2.84 -5.92
CA PRO A 343 -23.02 1.58 -5.20
C PRO A 343 -24.47 1.39 -4.77
N GLN A 344 -24.93 0.16 -4.73
CA GLN A 344 -26.28 -0.15 -4.26
C GLN A 344 -26.43 0.23 -2.79
N LYS A 345 -27.70 0.41 -2.35
CA LYS A 345 -27.99 0.72 -0.95
C LYS A 345 -27.45 -0.39 -0.03
N GLY A 346 -26.56 -0.01 0.88
CA GLY A 346 -25.85 -0.94 1.77
C GLY A 346 -24.43 -1.23 1.35
N GLN A 347 -24.08 -1.07 0.08
CA GLN A 347 -22.71 -1.22 -0.40
C GLN A 347 -21.94 0.10 -0.23
N ARG A 348 -20.67 0.00 0.17
CA ARG A 348 -19.76 1.16 0.31
C ARG A 348 -19.06 1.51 -0.99
N TYR A 349 -18.72 0.51 -1.78
CA TYR A 349 -17.95 0.61 -3.01
C TYR A 349 -18.64 -0.08 -4.17
N VAL A 350 -18.18 0.18 -5.39
CA VAL A 350 -18.58 -0.58 -6.58
C VAL A 350 -18.08 -2.02 -6.43
N ASP A 351 -18.97 -2.98 -6.59
CA ASP A 351 -18.65 -4.39 -6.49
C ASP A 351 -17.79 -4.87 -7.67
N ASP A 352 -16.99 -5.90 -7.43
CA ASP A 352 -16.01 -6.39 -8.39
C ASP A 352 -16.68 -7.05 -9.61
N VAL A 353 -17.87 -7.63 -9.46
CA VAL A 353 -18.64 -8.19 -10.57
C VAL A 353 -19.08 -7.08 -11.54
N THR A 354 -19.58 -5.97 -11.01
CA THR A 354 -19.93 -4.77 -11.80
C THR A 354 -18.70 -4.20 -12.49
N LEU A 355 -17.55 -4.15 -11.80
CA LEU A 355 -16.28 -3.73 -12.39
C LEU A 355 -15.88 -4.66 -13.52
N GLY A 356 -15.95 -5.99 -13.33
CA GLY A 356 -15.63 -6.99 -14.35
C GLY A 356 -16.46 -6.83 -15.62
N GLN A 357 -17.78 -6.61 -15.47
CA GLN A 357 -18.67 -6.35 -16.61
C GLN A 357 -18.28 -5.06 -17.35
N LYS A 358 -17.87 -4.02 -16.62
CA LYS A 358 -17.41 -2.77 -17.23
C LYS A 358 -16.10 -2.96 -18.01
N LEU A 359 -15.17 -3.77 -17.47
CA LEU A 359 -13.93 -4.13 -18.17
C LEU A 359 -14.21 -4.89 -19.47
N ILE A 360 -15.15 -5.84 -19.45
CA ILE A 360 -15.59 -6.56 -20.65
C ILE A 360 -16.09 -5.57 -21.72
N ASN A 361 -16.96 -4.63 -21.34
CA ASN A 361 -17.47 -3.62 -22.28
C ASN A 361 -16.37 -2.74 -22.87
N PHE A 362 -15.34 -2.39 -22.09
CA PHE A 362 -14.17 -1.67 -22.59
C PHE A 362 -13.37 -2.52 -23.59
N MET A 363 -13.10 -3.79 -23.25
CA MET A 363 -12.35 -4.70 -24.14
C MET A 363 -13.07 -4.99 -25.46
N ASP A 364 -14.40 -5.02 -25.47
CA ASP A 364 -15.20 -5.15 -26.68
C ASP A 364 -15.07 -3.93 -27.60
N SER A 365 -14.91 -2.75 -27.02
CA SER A 365 -14.76 -1.48 -27.76
C SER A 365 -13.34 -1.24 -28.28
N CYS A 366 -12.34 -2.03 -27.87
CA CYS A 366 -10.95 -1.86 -28.28
C CYS A 366 -10.73 -2.20 -29.75
N GLN A 367 -10.14 -1.25 -30.49
CA GLN A 367 -9.79 -1.39 -31.91
C GLN A 367 -8.28 -1.61 -32.13
N LYS A 368 -7.47 -1.40 -31.08
CA LYS A 368 -6.02 -1.52 -31.09
C LYS A 368 -5.58 -2.40 -29.93
N PRO A 369 -4.36 -2.95 -29.98
CA PRO A 369 -3.79 -3.57 -28.79
C PRO A 369 -3.89 -2.67 -27.57
N THR A 370 -4.42 -3.19 -26.47
CA THR A 370 -4.77 -2.38 -25.31
C THR A 370 -4.23 -2.99 -24.03
N PHE A 371 -3.60 -2.15 -23.22
CA PHE A 371 -3.19 -2.44 -21.86
C PHE A 371 -4.17 -1.79 -20.88
N ILE A 372 -4.78 -2.58 -20.04
CA ILE A 372 -5.69 -2.14 -18.98
C ILE A 372 -5.10 -2.53 -17.65
N TYR A 373 -4.84 -1.55 -16.80
CA TYR A 373 -4.48 -1.77 -15.39
C TYR A 373 -5.67 -1.37 -14.52
N THR A 374 -6.12 -2.30 -13.72
CA THR A 374 -7.31 -2.11 -12.88
C THR A 374 -6.95 -2.32 -11.41
N VAL A 375 -7.38 -1.38 -10.55
CA VAL A 375 -7.34 -1.53 -9.10
C VAL A 375 -8.77 -1.62 -8.60
N THR A 376 -9.14 -2.73 -7.97
CA THR A 376 -10.49 -2.92 -7.43
C THR A 376 -10.70 -2.13 -6.14
N MET A 377 -11.91 -2.11 -5.59
CA MET A 377 -12.20 -1.36 -4.37
C MET A 377 -13.15 -2.09 -3.43
N GLU A 378 -13.93 -3.08 -3.87
CA GLU A 378 -14.97 -3.71 -3.08
C GLU A 378 -14.44 -4.26 -1.76
N ASN A 379 -13.27 -4.89 -1.82
CA ASN A 379 -12.66 -5.58 -0.68
C ASN A 379 -11.90 -4.66 0.29
N HIS A 380 -11.98 -3.33 0.08
CA HIS A 380 -11.36 -2.36 0.99
C HIS A 380 -12.12 -2.27 2.32
N GLY A 381 -11.40 -2.44 3.42
CA GLY A 381 -11.96 -2.29 4.77
C GLY A 381 -12.46 -0.87 5.10
N PRO A 382 -13.16 -0.68 6.20
CA PRO A 382 -13.66 -1.71 7.11
C PRO A 382 -14.86 -2.46 6.53
N TRP A 383 -15.00 -3.74 6.86
CA TRP A 383 -16.05 -4.64 6.35
C TRP A 383 -17.29 -4.64 7.24
N ASP A 384 -17.67 -3.48 7.79
CA ASP A 384 -18.79 -3.27 8.72
C ASP A 384 -20.09 -2.82 8.03
N ALA A 385 -20.09 -2.66 6.70
CA ALA A 385 -21.22 -2.15 5.94
C ALA A 385 -22.44 -3.07 6.00
N ASP A 386 -22.23 -4.38 6.19
CA ASP A 386 -23.29 -5.40 6.20
C ASP A 386 -23.85 -5.72 7.59
N GLY A 387 -23.55 -4.92 8.62
CA GLY A 387 -24.34 -4.86 9.84
C GLY A 387 -23.68 -5.23 11.16
N GLU A 388 -22.61 -6.02 11.24
CA GLU A 388 -22.01 -6.37 12.53
C GLU A 388 -20.52 -6.05 12.58
N ALA A 389 -20.12 -5.10 13.42
CA ALA A 389 -18.73 -4.76 13.70
C ALA A 389 -18.02 -5.79 14.61
N THR A 390 -18.55 -7.03 14.70
CA THR A 390 -17.86 -8.14 15.38
C THR A 390 -16.82 -8.74 14.47
N PRO A 391 -15.74 -9.34 15.02
CA PRO A 391 -14.70 -9.99 14.18
C PRO A 391 -15.29 -11.03 13.21
N GLU A 392 -16.29 -11.78 13.63
CA GLU A 392 -16.98 -12.80 12.84
C GLU A 392 -17.82 -12.16 11.73
N GLY A 393 -18.54 -11.06 12.01
CA GLY A 393 -19.30 -10.30 11.02
C GLY A 393 -18.37 -9.67 9.97
N LEU A 394 -17.26 -9.06 10.40
CA LEU A 394 -16.25 -8.52 9.49
C LEU A 394 -15.64 -9.61 8.60
N LEU A 395 -15.38 -10.81 9.16
CA LEU A 395 -14.89 -11.95 8.39
C LEU A 395 -15.91 -12.41 7.36
N HIS A 396 -17.19 -12.49 7.72
CA HIS A 396 -18.25 -12.91 6.82
C HIS A 396 -18.35 -11.96 5.61
N SER A 397 -18.39 -10.64 5.86
CA SER A 397 -18.40 -9.62 4.79
C SER A 397 -17.16 -9.70 3.91
N TYR A 398 -15.96 -9.84 4.52
CA TYR A 398 -14.72 -10.02 3.78
C TYR A 398 -14.77 -11.23 2.83
N VAL A 399 -15.26 -12.38 3.33
CA VAL A 399 -15.36 -13.61 2.53
C VAL A 399 -16.31 -13.40 1.35
N HIS A 400 -17.46 -12.76 1.57
CA HIS A 400 -18.41 -12.45 0.51
C HIS A 400 -17.78 -11.57 -0.60
N HIS A 401 -17.02 -10.54 -0.22
CA HIS A 401 -16.32 -9.68 -1.20
C HIS A 401 -15.23 -10.47 -1.95
N ALA A 402 -14.47 -11.33 -1.26
CA ALA A 402 -13.48 -12.19 -1.92
C ALA A 402 -14.12 -13.17 -2.92
N GLU A 403 -15.34 -13.68 -2.63
CA GLU A 403 -16.12 -14.49 -3.56
C GLU A 403 -16.59 -13.69 -4.78
N ASN A 404 -16.92 -12.41 -4.63
CA ASN A 404 -17.24 -11.53 -5.76
C ASN A 404 -16.01 -11.29 -6.65
N SER A 405 -14.83 -11.10 -6.07
CA SER A 405 -13.57 -11.01 -6.81
C SER A 405 -13.26 -12.31 -7.58
N ASP A 406 -13.50 -13.47 -6.95
CA ASP A 406 -13.33 -14.80 -7.59
C ASP A 406 -14.32 -14.99 -8.76
N ARG A 407 -15.56 -14.50 -8.60
CA ARG A 407 -16.58 -14.50 -9.67
C ARG A 407 -16.17 -13.59 -10.82
N MET A 408 -15.71 -12.38 -10.54
CA MET A 408 -15.17 -11.47 -11.56
C MET A 408 -14.06 -12.13 -12.36
N LEU A 409 -13.11 -12.80 -11.68
CA LEU A 409 -12.04 -13.55 -12.35
C LEU A 409 -12.61 -14.62 -13.30
N GLY A 410 -13.65 -15.34 -12.88
CA GLY A 410 -14.34 -16.34 -13.70
C GLY A 410 -14.99 -15.74 -14.94
N ASP A 411 -15.73 -14.65 -14.78
CA ASP A 411 -16.40 -13.97 -15.88
C ASP A 411 -15.39 -13.45 -16.92
N LEU A 412 -14.23 -12.96 -16.47
CA LEU A 412 -13.15 -12.50 -17.36
C LEU A 412 -12.45 -13.66 -18.10
N ILE A 413 -12.22 -14.79 -17.43
CA ILE A 413 -11.69 -16.00 -18.10
C ILE A 413 -12.67 -16.50 -19.16
N ASP A 414 -13.96 -16.57 -18.83
CA ASP A 414 -15.03 -16.95 -19.76
C ASP A 414 -15.14 -15.99 -20.93
N TYR A 415 -14.97 -14.68 -20.68
CA TYR A 415 -14.94 -13.69 -21.74
C TYR A 415 -13.80 -13.96 -22.72
N PHE A 416 -12.56 -14.12 -22.27
CA PHE A 416 -11.42 -14.38 -23.16
C PHE A 416 -11.57 -15.69 -23.93
N ALA A 417 -12.14 -16.73 -23.32
CA ALA A 417 -12.43 -17.98 -23.99
C ALA A 417 -13.43 -17.83 -25.15
N LYS A 418 -14.35 -16.86 -25.08
CA LYS A 418 -15.37 -16.59 -26.11
C LYS A 418 -14.95 -15.54 -27.11
N ALA A 419 -14.22 -14.51 -26.69
CA ALA A 419 -13.87 -13.34 -27.51
C ALA A 419 -12.88 -13.69 -28.64
N LYS A 420 -12.15 -14.81 -28.53
CA LYS A 420 -11.16 -15.26 -29.51
C LYS A 420 -10.12 -14.18 -29.82
N LYS A 421 -9.66 -13.49 -28.77
CA LYS A 421 -8.59 -12.49 -28.81
C LYS A 421 -7.37 -13.06 -28.10
N SER A 422 -6.19 -12.84 -28.67
CA SER A 422 -4.95 -13.13 -27.96
C SER A 422 -4.80 -12.20 -26.77
N ALA A 423 -4.62 -12.76 -25.56
CA ALA A 423 -4.65 -11.96 -24.34
C ALA A 423 -3.74 -12.47 -23.24
N ILE A 424 -3.34 -11.54 -22.39
CA ILE A 424 -2.74 -11.81 -21.07
C ILE A 424 -3.72 -11.30 -20.01
N LEU A 425 -4.10 -12.16 -19.09
CA LEU A 425 -4.85 -11.81 -17.88
C LEU A 425 -3.96 -12.07 -16.66
N VAL A 426 -3.68 -11.03 -15.92
CA VAL A 426 -2.97 -11.08 -14.65
C VAL A 426 -3.92 -10.68 -13.53
N PHE A 427 -4.02 -11.50 -12.50
CA PHE A 427 -4.83 -11.22 -11.31
C PHE A 427 -3.97 -11.47 -10.07
N PHE A 428 -3.94 -10.52 -9.14
CA PHE A 428 -3.18 -10.64 -7.89
C PHE A 428 -3.80 -9.79 -6.77
N GLY A 429 -3.56 -10.19 -5.52
CA GLY A 429 -3.88 -9.37 -4.36
C GLY A 429 -2.77 -8.37 -4.06
N ASP A 430 -3.12 -7.18 -3.63
CA ASP A 430 -2.14 -6.13 -3.28
C ASP A 430 -1.58 -6.26 -1.87
N HIS A 431 -2.38 -6.70 -0.92
CA HIS A 431 -2.00 -7.05 0.45
C HIS A 431 -3.08 -7.93 1.11
N ARG A 432 -2.75 -8.53 2.26
CA ARG A 432 -3.72 -9.28 3.06
C ARG A 432 -4.65 -8.33 3.83
N PRO A 433 -5.89 -8.75 4.14
CA PRO A 433 -6.81 -7.97 4.97
C PRO A 433 -6.31 -7.89 6.42
N SER A 434 -6.53 -6.75 7.09
CA SER A 434 -6.34 -6.61 8.53
C SER A 434 -7.68 -6.71 9.25
N ILE A 435 -8.02 -7.90 9.73
CA ILE A 435 -9.26 -8.16 10.48
C ILE A 435 -8.90 -8.43 11.93
N PRO A 436 -9.39 -7.63 12.91
CA PRO A 436 -9.04 -7.78 14.31
C PRO A 436 -9.20 -9.21 14.79
N THR A 437 -8.19 -9.74 15.48
CA THR A 437 -8.12 -11.10 16.04
C THR A 437 -8.09 -12.27 15.03
N ILE A 438 -8.46 -12.04 13.78
CA ILE A 438 -8.59 -13.09 12.74
C ILE A 438 -7.43 -13.04 11.74
N SER A 439 -7.19 -11.89 11.13
CA SER A 439 -6.08 -11.65 10.21
C SER A 439 -5.19 -10.55 10.79
N VAL A 440 -4.14 -10.96 11.46
CA VAL A 440 -3.21 -10.07 12.15
C VAL A 440 -1.86 -10.03 11.43
N PRO A 441 -1.09 -8.94 11.56
CA PRO A 441 0.21 -8.83 10.92
C PRO A 441 1.13 -9.99 11.26
N CYS A 442 1.72 -10.60 10.25
CA CYS A 442 2.69 -11.68 10.36
C CYS A 442 3.88 -11.43 9.42
N LYS A 443 4.92 -12.27 9.52
CA LYS A 443 6.10 -12.16 8.65
C LYS A 443 5.81 -12.60 7.22
N ASP A 444 4.90 -13.56 7.06
CA ASP A 444 4.47 -14.06 5.76
C ASP A 444 3.38 -13.14 5.20
N ARG A 445 3.78 -12.25 4.29
CA ARG A 445 2.92 -11.23 3.68
C ARG A 445 2.70 -11.53 2.20
N HIS A 446 2.38 -12.76 1.85
CA HIS A 446 2.07 -13.08 0.47
C HIS A 446 0.58 -12.95 0.16
N THR A 447 0.30 -12.68 -1.10
CA THR A 447 -1.03 -12.75 -1.72
C THR A 447 -0.97 -13.72 -2.90
N PRO A 448 -2.10 -14.25 -3.39
CA PRO A 448 -2.08 -15.07 -4.57
C PRO A 448 -1.87 -14.24 -5.84
N TYR A 449 -1.24 -14.84 -6.85
CA TYR A 449 -1.28 -14.33 -8.22
C TYR A 449 -1.50 -15.46 -9.22
N VAL A 450 -2.08 -15.10 -10.37
CA VAL A 450 -2.20 -15.94 -11.56
C VAL A 450 -1.88 -15.14 -12.81
N PHE A 451 -1.16 -15.73 -13.75
CA PHE A 451 -0.80 -15.17 -15.04
C PHE A 451 -1.32 -16.12 -16.14
N LEU A 452 -2.37 -15.71 -16.82
CA LEU A 452 -3.05 -16.51 -17.85
C LEU A 452 -2.76 -15.93 -19.24
N CYS A 453 -2.42 -16.80 -20.17
CA CYS A 453 -2.21 -16.46 -21.58
C CYS A 453 -3.27 -17.13 -22.45
N PHE A 454 -3.94 -16.38 -23.30
CA PHE A 454 -4.97 -16.85 -24.23
C PHE A 454 -4.50 -16.64 -25.66
N ASN A 455 -4.58 -17.68 -26.49
CA ASN A 455 -4.32 -17.54 -27.94
C ASN A 455 -5.53 -16.93 -28.67
N GLU A 456 -5.39 -16.67 -29.96
CA GLU A 456 -6.45 -16.15 -30.85
C GLU A 456 -7.73 -17.01 -30.92
N LYS A 457 -7.67 -18.26 -30.48
CA LYS A 457 -8.83 -19.15 -30.41
C LYS A 457 -9.52 -19.10 -29.05
N GLY A 458 -9.03 -18.30 -28.11
CA GLY A 458 -9.52 -18.23 -26.73
C GLY A 458 -9.07 -19.44 -25.88
N ILE A 459 -8.06 -20.18 -26.31
CA ILE A 459 -7.53 -21.33 -25.58
C ILE A 459 -6.41 -20.86 -24.67
N ILE A 460 -6.44 -21.30 -23.42
CA ILE A 460 -5.38 -20.99 -22.46
C ILE A 460 -4.11 -21.74 -22.88
N ILE A 461 -3.02 -20.99 -23.02
CA ILE A 461 -1.69 -21.54 -23.29
C ILE A 461 -1.10 -22.02 -21.96
N ARG A 462 -0.76 -23.30 -21.87
CA ARG A 462 -0.23 -23.92 -20.64
C ARG A 462 1.26 -24.24 -20.80
N PRO A 463 2.07 -23.98 -19.79
CA PRO A 463 3.42 -24.51 -19.69
C PRO A 463 3.41 -25.97 -19.21
N ASN A 464 4.57 -26.59 -19.17
CA ASN A 464 4.79 -27.82 -18.40
C ASN A 464 4.91 -27.42 -16.90
N HIS A 465 3.80 -27.20 -16.23
CA HIS A 465 3.63 -26.89 -14.81
C HIS A 465 4.67 -25.88 -14.26
N HIS A 466 4.24 -24.65 -13.94
CA HIS A 466 5.13 -23.63 -13.40
C HIS A 466 4.45 -22.88 -12.25
N GLU A 467 4.78 -23.30 -11.03
CA GLU A 467 4.45 -22.56 -9.82
C GLU A 467 5.72 -21.89 -9.32
N GLU A 468 5.72 -20.56 -9.20
CA GLU A 468 6.86 -19.78 -8.79
C GLU A 468 6.43 -18.58 -7.96
N ASP A 469 7.07 -18.40 -6.82
CA ASP A 469 6.85 -17.22 -5.98
C ASP A 469 7.58 -16.02 -6.56
N MET A 470 6.93 -14.84 -6.55
CA MET A 470 7.39 -13.61 -7.19
C MET A 470 7.31 -12.39 -6.29
N THR A 471 8.06 -11.35 -6.66
CA THR A 471 7.85 -9.98 -6.19
C THR A 471 6.95 -9.21 -7.16
N PRO A 472 6.35 -8.07 -6.76
CA PRO A 472 5.65 -7.17 -7.67
C PRO A 472 6.51 -6.71 -8.86
N ALA A 473 7.80 -6.50 -8.64
CA ALA A 473 8.74 -6.13 -9.70
C ALA A 473 9.03 -7.29 -10.67
N ASP A 474 9.03 -8.54 -10.20
CA ASP A 474 9.12 -9.71 -11.10
C ASP A 474 7.89 -9.81 -12.00
N LEU A 475 6.70 -9.54 -11.42
CA LEU A 475 5.46 -9.53 -12.18
C LEU A 475 5.47 -8.43 -13.27
N TYR A 476 6.00 -7.23 -12.98
CA TYR A 476 6.27 -6.21 -13.99
C TYR A 476 7.15 -6.76 -15.12
N ARG A 477 8.29 -7.41 -14.78
CA ARG A 477 9.24 -7.95 -15.76
C ARG A 477 8.56 -8.97 -16.66
N MET A 478 7.75 -9.84 -16.08
CA MET A 478 7.00 -10.87 -16.81
C MET A 478 5.95 -10.26 -17.75
N ILE A 479 5.14 -9.31 -17.28
CA ILE A 479 4.16 -8.62 -18.12
C ILE A 479 4.87 -7.92 -19.30
N TYR A 480 5.96 -7.20 -19.03
CA TYR A 480 6.71 -6.50 -20.06
C TYR A 480 7.34 -7.47 -21.08
N GLN A 481 7.87 -8.60 -20.61
CA GLN A 481 8.44 -9.64 -21.51
C GLN A 481 7.38 -10.18 -22.45
N TYR A 482 6.25 -10.65 -21.92
CA TYR A 482 5.20 -11.29 -22.72
C TYR A 482 4.31 -10.30 -23.49
N SER A 483 4.38 -9.01 -23.20
CA SER A 483 3.73 -7.98 -24.02
C SER A 483 4.33 -7.84 -25.41
N LYS A 484 5.57 -8.26 -25.62
CA LYS A 484 6.26 -8.22 -26.90
C LYS A 484 5.92 -9.42 -27.78
N ALA A 485 5.83 -10.59 -27.17
CA ALA A 485 5.48 -11.85 -27.82
C ALA A 485 4.91 -12.82 -26.79
N MET A 486 3.78 -13.43 -27.12
CA MET A 486 3.14 -14.46 -26.31
C MET A 486 4.03 -15.70 -26.20
N PRO A 487 4.00 -16.42 -25.06
CA PRO A 487 4.75 -17.65 -24.93
C PRO A 487 4.22 -18.73 -25.88
N GLU A 488 5.11 -19.51 -26.46
CA GLU A 488 4.73 -20.72 -27.19
C GLU A 488 4.52 -21.86 -26.21
N GLY A 489 3.26 -22.18 -25.95
CA GLY A 489 2.88 -23.33 -25.14
C GLY A 489 2.38 -24.50 -26.00
N ARG A 490 2.42 -25.72 -25.48
CA ARG A 490 1.77 -26.85 -26.12
C ARG A 490 0.25 -26.61 -26.12
N SER A 491 -0.30 -26.31 -27.28
CA SER A 491 -1.73 -26.43 -27.53
C SER A 491 -2.04 -27.93 -27.56
N THR A 492 -2.38 -28.53 -26.42
CA THR A 492 -2.87 -29.90 -26.41
C THR A 492 -4.29 -29.88 -26.99
N THR A 493 -4.40 -30.21 -28.25
CA THR A 493 -5.67 -30.44 -28.97
C THR A 493 -6.46 -31.63 -28.38
N ALA A 494 -5.93 -32.31 -27.35
CA ALA A 494 -6.54 -33.48 -26.72
C ALA A 494 -7.56 -33.16 -25.60
N ASP A 495 -7.47 -31.96 -24.98
CA ASP A 495 -8.46 -31.55 -23.97
C ASP A 495 -9.41 -30.53 -24.58
N GLN A 496 -10.52 -31.00 -25.09
CA GLN A 496 -11.53 -30.18 -25.76
C GLN A 496 -12.11 -29.08 -24.87
N PRO A 497 -12.51 -27.94 -25.49
CA PRO A 497 -13.10 -26.79 -24.79
C PRO A 497 -14.37 -27.09 -23.96
N GLN A 498 -15.00 -28.25 -24.15
CA GLN A 498 -16.17 -28.65 -23.38
C GLN A 498 -15.89 -28.89 -21.89
N SER A 499 -14.76 -29.51 -21.54
CA SER A 499 -14.46 -29.81 -20.12
C SER A 499 -14.09 -28.55 -19.33
N THR A 500 -13.42 -27.58 -19.97
CA THR A 500 -13.06 -26.31 -19.32
C THR A 500 -14.29 -25.41 -19.14
N LYS A 501 -15.15 -25.31 -20.19
CA LYS A 501 -16.41 -24.55 -20.13
C LYS A 501 -17.37 -25.12 -19.07
N GLU A 502 -17.55 -26.45 -19.05
CA GLU A 502 -18.41 -27.10 -18.07
C GLU A 502 -17.86 -26.99 -16.64
N ALA A 503 -16.55 -27.03 -16.48
CA ALA A 503 -15.89 -26.91 -15.19
C ALA A 503 -15.97 -25.48 -14.62
N PHE A 504 -15.77 -24.44 -15.42
CA PHE A 504 -15.95 -23.05 -14.99
C PHE A 504 -17.43 -22.71 -14.80
N LYS A 505 -18.31 -23.20 -15.67
CA LYS A 505 -19.76 -23.01 -15.55
C LYS A 505 -20.32 -23.72 -14.31
N ALA A 506 -19.92 -24.95 -14.02
CA ALA A 506 -20.35 -25.66 -12.82
C ALA A 506 -19.90 -24.96 -11.53
N ALA A 507 -18.74 -24.30 -11.51
CA ALA A 507 -18.30 -23.49 -10.38
C ALA A 507 -19.13 -22.22 -10.21
N SER A 508 -19.45 -21.53 -11.30
CA SER A 508 -20.34 -20.35 -11.31
C SER A 508 -21.75 -20.71 -10.90
N ASP A 509 -22.28 -21.84 -11.40
CA ASP A 509 -23.65 -22.31 -11.10
C ASP A 509 -23.78 -22.87 -9.66
N SER A 510 -22.73 -23.46 -9.09
CA SER A 510 -22.74 -23.92 -7.69
C SER A 510 -22.80 -22.77 -6.69
N VAL A 511 -22.21 -21.65 -7.00
CA VAL A 511 -22.30 -20.41 -6.20
C VAL A 511 -23.71 -19.79 -6.30
N ARG A 512 -24.34 -19.88 -7.49
CA ARG A 512 -25.75 -19.43 -7.69
C ARG A 512 -26.80 -20.29 -7.02
N ALA A 513 -26.49 -21.56 -6.73
CA ALA A 513 -27.44 -22.48 -6.11
C ALA A 513 -27.42 -22.44 -4.56
N HIS A 514 -26.48 -21.73 -3.95
CA HIS A 514 -26.34 -21.60 -2.51
C HIS A 514 -26.61 -20.16 -1.99
N LEU A 515 -27.13 -19.29 -2.86
CA LEU A 515 -27.81 -18.03 -2.56
C LEU A 515 -29.32 -18.22 -2.72
#